data_ec4ff285ef7a69ea13fb229dfedbea55
#
_entry.id   ec4ff285ef7a69ea13fb229dfedbea55
#
_cell.length_a   1.000
_cell.length_b   1.000
_cell.length_c   1.000
_cell.angle_alpha   90.00
_cell.angle_beta   90.00
_cell.angle_gamma   90.00
#
_symmetry.space_group_name_H-M   'P 1'
#
loop_
_entity.id
_entity.type
_entity.pdbx_description
1 polymer ?
#
loop_
_entity_poly.entity_id
_entity_poly.type
_entity_poly.pdbx_seq_one_letter_code
_entity_poly.pdbx_strand_id
1 'polypeptide(L)'
;MILREPRFGPIKRSELGFFPRVVTESKLFGAGLVAGAVGLYGGLLTQLSDGALSDYIDLAASSKLVSVSSVDFLILSLFAFEPIKEDMSRRGWWGCYGENNVGRLAAFCFPVIGPAAYVLLRPALED
;
A
#
# COMPACT_ATOMS: atom_id res chain seq x y z
N MET A 1 -25.78 -9.54 -3.11
CA MET A 1 -24.60 -8.75 -2.67
C MET A 1 -25.13 -7.51 -1.98
N ILE A 2 -25.13 -7.50 -0.63
CA ILE A 2 -25.62 -6.35 0.14
C ILE A 2 -24.48 -5.33 0.10
N LEU A 3 -24.63 -4.28 -0.70
CA LEU A 3 -23.77 -3.11 -0.63
C LEU A 3 -23.96 -2.47 0.75
N ARG A 4 -23.04 -2.74 1.65
CA ARG A 4 -23.02 -2.08 2.95
C ARG A 4 -22.68 -0.62 2.71
N GLU A 5 -23.56 0.27 3.14
CA GLU A 5 -23.27 1.71 3.10
C GLU A 5 -21.92 1.97 3.78
N PRO A 6 -21.06 2.79 3.17
CA PRO A 6 -19.79 3.15 3.80
C PRO A 6 -20.08 3.84 5.13
N ARG A 7 -19.70 3.20 6.23
CA ARG A 7 -19.79 3.81 7.54
C ARG A 7 -18.69 4.86 7.66
N PHE A 8 -19.04 6.09 7.42
CA PHE A 8 -18.18 7.23 7.68
C PHE A 8 -18.18 7.49 9.19
N GLY A 9 -17.13 7.09 9.89
CA GLY A 9 -16.98 7.34 11.31
C GLY A 9 -15.86 6.53 11.94
N PRO A 10 -15.39 6.91 13.14
CA PRO A 10 -14.38 6.14 13.85
C PRO A 10 -14.89 4.72 14.12
N ILE A 11 -14.06 3.73 13.81
CA ILE A 11 -14.34 2.32 14.06
C ILE A 11 -13.59 1.93 15.33
N LYS A 12 -14.29 1.30 16.28
CA LYS A 12 -13.66 0.75 17.48
C LYS A 12 -13.00 -0.60 17.16
N ARG A 13 -11.88 -0.87 17.83
CA ARG A 13 -11.16 -2.14 17.71
C ARG A 13 -12.04 -3.35 18.03
N SER A 14 -13.00 -3.20 18.93
CA SER A 14 -13.97 -4.25 19.31
C SER A 14 -14.92 -4.64 18.17
N GLU A 15 -15.14 -3.77 17.18
CA GLU A 15 -16.00 -4.04 16.03
C GLU A 15 -15.29 -4.84 14.93
N LEU A 16 -13.97 -4.99 15.02
CA LEU A 16 -13.20 -5.78 14.08
C LEU A 16 -13.36 -7.27 14.33
N GLY A 17 -13.45 -8.04 13.24
CA GLY A 17 -13.36 -9.50 13.32
C GLY A 17 -12.00 -9.96 13.89
N PHE A 18 -11.91 -11.22 14.29
CA PHE A 18 -10.71 -11.79 14.90
C PHE A 18 -9.43 -11.57 14.06
N PHE A 19 -9.47 -11.86 12.77
CA PHE A 19 -8.30 -11.75 11.90
C PHE A 19 -7.79 -10.30 11.75
N PRO A 20 -8.63 -9.32 11.38
CA PRO A 20 -8.19 -7.93 11.33
C PRO A 20 -7.67 -7.43 12.68
N ARG A 21 -8.33 -7.80 13.77
CA ARG A 21 -7.96 -7.36 15.12
C ARG A 21 -6.59 -7.86 15.58
N VAL A 22 -6.26 -9.12 15.27
CA VAL A 22 -5.02 -9.75 15.77
C VAL A 22 -3.87 -9.58 14.79
N VAL A 23 -4.11 -9.76 13.50
CA VAL A 23 -3.06 -9.77 12.48
C VAL A 23 -2.80 -8.37 11.95
N THR A 24 -3.83 -7.71 11.40
CA THR A 24 -3.62 -6.45 10.69
C THR A 24 -3.30 -5.28 11.63
N GLU A 25 -3.76 -5.31 12.89
CA GLU A 25 -3.40 -4.32 13.91
C GLU A 25 -2.06 -4.62 14.61
N SER A 26 -1.42 -5.74 14.28
CA SER A 26 -0.10 -6.10 14.84
C SER A 26 1.01 -5.26 14.20
N LYS A 27 1.80 -4.58 15.02
CA LYS A 27 3.01 -3.88 14.58
C LYS A 27 4.07 -4.83 14.01
N LEU A 28 4.09 -6.09 14.48
CA LEU A 28 4.96 -7.13 13.92
C LEU A 28 4.59 -7.48 12.49
N PHE A 29 3.30 -7.52 12.18
CA PHE A 29 2.81 -7.72 10.81
C PHE A 29 3.27 -6.57 9.90
N GLY A 30 3.07 -5.32 10.35
CA GLY A 30 3.54 -4.14 9.62
C GLY A 30 5.06 -4.14 9.39
N ALA A 31 5.84 -4.49 10.42
CA ALA A 31 7.29 -4.60 10.31
C ALA A 31 7.71 -5.70 9.32
N GLY A 32 7.03 -6.85 9.33
CA GLY A 32 7.24 -7.93 8.37
C GLY A 32 6.96 -7.50 6.92
N LEU A 33 5.89 -6.73 6.70
CA LEU A 33 5.58 -6.18 5.38
C LEU A 33 6.67 -5.21 4.89
N VAL A 34 7.14 -4.32 5.76
CA VAL A 34 8.23 -3.38 5.40
C VAL A 34 9.52 -4.14 5.12
N ALA A 35 9.89 -5.09 5.96
CA ALA A 35 11.10 -5.91 5.74
C ALA A 35 11.03 -6.69 4.43
N GLY A 36 9.87 -7.29 4.12
CA GLY A 36 9.63 -7.96 2.85
C GLY A 36 9.73 -7.02 1.65
N ALA A 37 9.11 -5.84 1.74
CA ALA A 37 9.17 -4.83 0.68
C ALA A 37 10.61 -4.34 0.44
N VAL A 38 11.35 -4.02 1.50
CA VAL A 38 12.76 -3.59 1.41
C VAL A 38 13.62 -4.71 0.82
N GLY A 39 13.39 -5.96 1.24
CA GLY A 39 14.10 -7.13 0.70
C GLY A 39 13.86 -7.32 -0.80
N LEU A 40 12.63 -7.18 -1.25
CA LEU A 40 12.25 -7.25 -2.67
C LEU A 40 12.93 -6.14 -3.49
N TYR A 41 12.83 -4.90 -3.05
CA TYR A 41 13.47 -3.77 -3.75
C TYR A 41 14.99 -3.87 -3.72
N GLY A 42 15.57 -4.27 -2.58
CA GLY A 42 17.00 -4.52 -2.47
C GLY A 42 17.48 -5.61 -3.43
N GLY A 43 16.75 -6.72 -3.51
CA GLY A 43 17.02 -7.79 -4.47
C GLY A 43 16.92 -7.34 -5.92
N LEU A 44 15.92 -6.51 -6.24
CA LEU A 44 15.78 -5.92 -7.57
C LEU A 44 16.96 -5.00 -7.91
N LEU A 45 17.35 -4.11 -6.98
CA LEU A 45 18.44 -3.17 -7.20
C LEU A 45 19.77 -3.86 -7.45
N THR A 46 20.03 -5.02 -6.82
CA THR A 46 21.25 -5.80 -7.06
C THR A 46 21.29 -6.48 -8.43
N GLN A 47 20.15 -6.61 -9.10
CA GLN A 47 20.03 -7.22 -10.42
C GLN A 47 19.91 -6.19 -11.54
N LEU A 48 19.80 -4.90 -11.20
CA LEU A 48 19.79 -3.85 -12.20
C LEU A 48 21.16 -3.74 -12.86
N SER A 49 21.24 -4.10 -14.14
CA SER A 49 22.40 -3.89 -15.00
C SER A 49 22.27 -2.57 -15.76
N ASP A 50 23.38 -2.11 -16.31
CA ASP A 50 23.37 -1.02 -17.29
C ASP A 50 22.50 -1.45 -18.47
N GLY A 51 21.42 -0.71 -18.71
CA GLY A 51 20.46 -1.05 -19.78
C GLY A 51 19.21 -1.78 -19.32
N ALA A 52 19.06 -2.15 -18.04
CA ALA A 52 17.87 -2.86 -17.54
C ALA A 52 16.53 -2.17 -17.86
N LEU A 53 16.52 -0.84 -17.91
CA LEU A 53 15.33 -0.07 -18.29
C LEU A 53 14.98 -0.23 -19.76
N SER A 54 15.99 -0.21 -20.66
CA SER A 54 15.75 -0.42 -22.09
C SER A 54 15.29 -1.85 -22.35
N ASP A 55 15.91 -2.83 -21.71
CA ASP A 55 15.52 -4.25 -21.81
C ASP A 55 14.09 -4.47 -21.34
N TYR A 56 13.68 -3.80 -20.25
CA TYR A 56 12.30 -3.84 -19.77
C TYR A 56 11.32 -3.22 -20.78
N ILE A 57 11.67 -2.06 -21.37
CA ILE A 57 10.82 -1.38 -22.36
C ILE A 57 10.66 -2.27 -23.60
N ASP A 58 11.74 -2.88 -24.08
CA ASP A 58 11.71 -3.78 -25.23
C ASP A 58 10.89 -5.05 -24.93
N LEU A 59 11.03 -5.59 -23.73
CA LEU A 59 10.23 -6.73 -23.27
C LEU A 59 8.74 -6.36 -23.15
N ALA A 60 8.43 -5.20 -22.59
CA ALA A 60 7.05 -4.71 -22.49
C ALA A 60 6.44 -4.43 -23.88
N ALA A 61 7.22 -3.96 -24.84
CA ALA A 61 6.77 -3.73 -26.21
C ALA A 61 6.53 -5.03 -26.97
N SER A 62 7.33 -6.06 -26.72
CA SER A 62 7.26 -7.36 -27.42
C SER A 62 6.32 -8.37 -26.77
N SER A 63 6.14 -8.29 -25.45
CA SER A 63 5.33 -9.25 -24.68
C SER A 63 4.03 -8.63 -24.17
N LYS A 64 2.90 -9.08 -24.71
CA LYS A 64 1.56 -8.65 -24.23
C LYS A 64 1.36 -8.92 -22.73
N LEU A 65 1.90 -10.04 -22.22
CA LEU A 65 1.78 -10.38 -20.80
C LEU A 65 2.49 -9.34 -19.92
N VAL A 66 3.73 -8.98 -20.27
CA VAL A 66 4.51 -7.99 -19.51
C VAL A 66 3.84 -6.62 -19.58
N SER A 67 3.36 -6.21 -20.76
CA SER A 67 2.65 -4.94 -20.94
C SER A 67 1.38 -4.87 -20.07
N VAL A 68 0.52 -5.88 -20.14
CA VAL A 68 -0.72 -5.93 -19.35
C VAL A 68 -0.42 -5.97 -17.86
N SER A 69 0.52 -6.83 -17.41
CA SER A 69 0.88 -6.92 -15.99
C SER A 69 1.44 -5.61 -15.44
N SER A 70 2.19 -4.85 -16.25
CA SER A 70 2.73 -3.54 -15.85
C SER A 70 1.62 -2.52 -15.69
N VAL A 71 0.65 -2.49 -16.60
CA VAL A 71 -0.53 -1.61 -16.51
C VAL A 71 -1.38 -2.00 -15.29
N ASP A 72 -1.65 -3.28 -15.08
CA ASP A 72 -2.40 -3.78 -13.92
C ASP A 72 -1.73 -3.39 -12.60
N PHE A 73 -0.40 -3.53 -12.53
CA PHE A 73 0.36 -3.12 -11.35
C PHE A 73 0.24 -1.61 -11.06
N LEU A 74 0.29 -0.77 -12.09
CA LEU A 74 0.10 0.68 -11.95
C LEU A 74 -1.33 1.00 -11.48
N ILE A 75 -2.33 0.37 -12.09
CA ILE A 75 -3.73 0.55 -11.73
C ILE A 75 -3.97 0.11 -10.28
N LEU A 76 -3.49 -1.07 -9.87
CA LEU A 76 -3.62 -1.56 -8.50
C LEU A 76 -2.92 -0.64 -7.49
N SER A 77 -1.78 -0.07 -7.86
CA SER A 77 -1.06 0.90 -7.03
C SER A 77 -1.87 2.18 -6.81
N LEU A 78 -2.57 2.64 -7.84
CA LEU A 78 -3.50 3.78 -7.74
C LEU A 78 -4.70 3.46 -6.85
N PHE A 79 -5.30 2.27 -7.03
CA PHE A 79 -6.46 1.86 -6.25
C PHE A 79 -6.14 1.60 -4.77
N ALA A 80 -4.92 1.22 -4.41
CA ALA A 80 -4.51 1.05 -3.01
C ALA A 80 -4.62 2.34 -2.18
N PHE A 81 -4.69 3.47 -2.86
CA PHE A 81 -4.74 4.79 -2.24
C PHE A 81 -6.06 5.08 -1.52
N GLU A 82 -7.21 4.73 -2.10
CA GLU A 82 -8.51 5.02 -1.50
C GLU A 82 -8.75 4.27 -0.18
N PRO A 83 -8.45 2.96 -0.06
CA PRO A 83 -8.51 2.26 1.22
C PRO A 83 -7.60 2.86 2.30
N ILE A 84 -6.40 3.30 1.94
CA ILE A 84 -5.48 3.93 2.88
C ILE A 84 -6.07 5.26 3.38
N LYS A 85 -6.59 6.08 2.49
CA LYS A 85 -7.25 7.34 2.81
C LYS A 85 -8.44 7.14 3.75
N GLU A 86 -9.27 6.13 3.46
CA GLU A 86 -10.42 5.80 4.29
C GLU A 86 -9.98 5.34 5.69
N ASP A 87 -8.99 4.46 5.80
CA ASP A 87 -8.46 3.99 7.08
C ASP A 87 -7.84 5.14 7.90
N MET A 88 -7.11 6.04 7.25
CA MET A 88 -6.57 7.26 7.90
C MET A 88 -7.67 8.14 8.47
N SER A 89 -8.72 8.39 7.69
CA SER A 89 -9.88 9.18 8.13
C SER A 89 -10.56 8.55 9.35
N ARG A 90 -10.72 7.23 9.34
CA ARG A 90 -11.35 6.47 10.43
C ARG A 90 -10.52 6.44 11.72
N ARG A 91 -9.20 6.63 11.63
CA ARG A 91 -8.27 6.69 12.77
C ARG A 91 -8.02 8.11 13.26
N GLY A 92 -8.72 9.11 12.72
CA GLY A 92 -8.49 10.51 13.07
C GLY A 92 -7.11 11.05 12.66
N TRP A 93 -6.40 10.34 11.79
CA TRP A 93 -5.03 10.70 11.36
C TRP A 93 -5.02 11.68 10.18
N TRP A 94 -6.15 12.24 9.86
CA TRP A 94 -6.36 13.13 8.73
C TRP A 94 -5.57 14.44 8.82
N GLY A 95 -5.35 14.96 10.05
CA GLY A 95 -4.65 16.22 10.26
C GLY A 95 -3.16 16.24 9.90
N CYS A 96 -2.50 15.07 9.92
CA CYS A 96 -1.08 14.98 9.53
C CYS A 96 -0.87 14.92 8.01
N TYR A 97 -1.90 14.60 7.23
CA TYR A 97 -1.83 14.40 5.80
C TYR A 97 -2.85 15.23 5.00
N GLY A 98 -3.69 16.01 5.69
CA GLY A 98 -4.87 16.66 5.10
C GLY A 98 -4.59 17.71 4.04
N GLU A 99 -3.50 18.45 4.14
CA GLU A 99 -3.16 19.51 3.19
C GLU A 99 -1.92 19.21 2.34
N ASN A 100 -1.05 18.33 2.77
CA ASN A 100 0.16 17.98 2.03
C ASN A 100 0.02 16.64 1.31
N ASN A 101 -0.12 16.68 0.00
CA ASN A 101 -0.14 15.52 -0.88
C ASN A 101 1.16 14.67 -0.86
N VAL A 102 2.13 14.99 0.01
CA VAL A 102 3.43 14.33 0.07
C VAL A 102 3.29 12.86 0.50
N GLY A 103 2.45 12.56 1.47
CA GLY A 103 2.19 11.17 1.88
C GLY A 103 1.49 10.36 0.79
N ARG A 104 0.65 11.02 0.00
CA ARG A 104 0.01 10.46 -1.19
C ARG A 104 1.03 10.15 -2.27
N LEU A 105 1.90 11.12 -2.58
CA LEU A 105 2.97 10.96 -3.56
C LEU A 105 3.94 9.86 -3.13
N ALA A 106 4.32 9.79 -1.85
CA ALA A 106 5.20 8.75 -1.36
C ALA A 106 4.58 7.34 -1.49
N ALA A 107 3.29 7.18 -1.16
CA ALA A 107 2.59 5.90 -1.35
C ALA A 107 2.46 5.53 -2.85
N PHE A 108 2.35 6.54 -3.73
CA PHE A 108 2.27 6.35 -5.17
C PHE A 108 3.64 6.04 -5.80
N CYS A 109 4.68 6.80 -5.42
CA CYS A 109 6.03 6.59 -5.97
C CYS A 109 6.66 5.26 -5.52
N PHE A 110 6.21 4.72 -4.38
CA PHE A 110 6.69 3.44 -3.84
C PHE A 110 5.50 2.50 -3.57
N PRO A 111 4.92 1.91 -4.62
CA PRO A 111 3.63 1.23 -4.54
C PRO A 111 3.57 0.04 -3.55
N VAL A 112 4.70 -0.57 -3.22
CA VAL A 112 4.77 -1.65 -2.22
C VAL A 112 5.23 -1.12 -0.86
N ILE A 113 6.29 -0.31 -0.84
CA ILE A 113 6.88 0.24 0.39
C ILE A 113 5.92 1.23 1.05
N GLY A 114 5.24 2.08 0.28
CA GLY A 114 4.32 3.08 0.80
C GLY A 114 3.19 2.47 1.64
N PRO A 115 2.38 1.56 1.11
CA PRO A 115 1.36 0.86 1.86
C PRO A 115 1.90 0.05 3.05
N ALA A 116 3.06 -0.61 2.91
CA ALA A 116 3.69 -1.37 3.99
C ALA A 116 4.11 -0.44 5.15
N ALA A 117 4.75 0.68 4.83
CA ALA A 117 5.12 1.71 5.81
C ALA A 117 3.88 2.31 6.49
N TYR A 118 2.81 2.54 5.73
CA TYR A 118 1.54 3.00 6.28
C TYR A 118 1.02 2.02 7.35
N VAL A 119 0.94 0.72 7.06
CA VAL A 119 0.47 -0.29 8.01
C VAL A 119 1.32 -0.32 9.29
N LEU A 120 2.63 -0.11 9.16
CA LEU A 120 3.54 -0.06 10.32
C LEU A 120 3.32 1.20 11.17
N LEU A 121 3.17 2.35 10.54
CA LEU A 121 3.17 3.66 11.18
C LEU A 121 1.79 4.07 11.70
N ARG A 122 0.71 3.55 11.12
CA ARG A 122 -0.65 3.94 11.49
C ARG A 122 -0.91 3.80 13.00
N PRO A 123 -1.66 4.73 13.60
CA PRO A 123 -2.05 4.63 15.00
C PRO A 123 -2.97 3.42 15.23
N ALA A 124 -2.89 2.83 16.41
CA ALA A 124 -3.84 1.78 16.81
C ALA A 124 -5.26 2.35 16.88
N LEU A 125 -6.25 1.52 16.61
CA LEU A 125 -7.64 1.88 16.85
C LEU A 125 -7.90 1.97 18.35
N GLU A 126 -8.72 2.94 18.73
CA GLU A 126 -9.19 3.09 20.10
C GLU A 126 -10.11 1.92 20.48
N ASP A 127 -10.04 1.48 21.74
CA ASP A 127 -10.88 0.40 22.29
C ASP A 127 -12.32 0.87 22.57
#